data_062cbc5ef69459b0d51e2308ee5045df
#
_entry.id   062cbc5ef69459b0d51e2308ee5045df
#
_cell.length_a   1.000
_cell.length_b   1.000
_cell.length_c   1.000
_cell.angle_alpha   90.00
_cell.angle_beta   90.00
_cell.angle_gamma   90.00
#
_symmetry.space_group_name_H-M   'P 1'
#
loop_
_entity.id
_entity.type
_entity.pdbx_description
1 polymer ?
#
loop_
_entity_poly.entity_id
_entity_poly.type
_entity_poly.pdbx_seq_one_letter_code
_entity_poly.pdbx_strand_id
1 'polypeptide(L)'
;NFYISEVMNDLPIEFKLLRIKPPHWRPSDVTGYARMMAHEMQSSWKSEIVYGAIAEHFGVKKLAEIHPEFVLNEPTISKGIKPVFDHILTQEFKIRDLLGFRSPHTGSNSWVLSGKKTHSGKPILANDPHLEFTQPARWYEMHLKGGKYNSCGVCIAGIPVPVIGNNKACAWGFTNSMVDDVDFFIEKTHPENPNQYLQGNEWKNMEIVSETIPLKKGKDTT
;
A
#
# COMPACT_ATOMS: atom_id res chain seq x y z
N ASN A 1 4.42 -8.72 22.62
CA ASN A 1 4.58 -10.18 22.81
C ASN A 1 4.12 -10.63 24.20
N PHE A 2 4.40 -9.87 25.26
CA PHE A 2 3.94 -10.21 26.63
C PHE A 2 2.41 -10.44 26.64
N TYR A 3 1.62 -9.50 26.14
CA TYR A 3 0.15 -9.65 26.07
C TYR A 3 -0.27 -10.90 25.28
N ILE A 4 0.39 -11.20 24.16
CA ILE A 4 0.10 -12.41 23.37
C ILE A 4 0.27 -13.67 24.22
N SER A 5 1.33 -13.74 25.04
CA SER A 5 1.54 -14.90 25.93
C SER A 5 0.47 -15.02 27.01
N GLU A 6 0.01 -13.91 27.58
CA GLU A 6 -1.03 -13.91 28.61
C GLU A 6 -2.40 -14.38 28.08
N VAL A 7 -2.76 -13.97 26.85
CA VAL A 7 -4.08 -14.28 26.27
C VAL A 7 -4.10 -15.55 25.40
N MET A 8 -3.01 -16.30 25.32
CA MET A 8 -2.90 -17.45 24.43
C MET A 8 -4.02 -18.51 24.62
N ASN A 9 -4.52 -18.63 25.85
CA ASN A 9 -5.61 -19.55 26.19
C ASN A 9 -7.01 -18.93 26.04
N ASP A 10 -7.10 -17.61 25.88
CA ASP A 10 -8.35 -16.87 25.69
C ASP A 10 -8.22 -15.83 24.56
N LEU A 11 -7.86 -16.30 23.39
CA LEU A 11 -7.70 -15.47 22.21
C LEU A 11 -9.03 -14.83 21.78
N PRO A 12 -8.99 -13.63 21.18
CA PRO A 12 -10.13 -13.01 20.51
C PRO A 12 -10.84 -13.95 19.56
N ILE A 13 -12.14 -13.70 19.37
CA ILE A 13 -13.02 -14.58 18.60
C ILE A 13 -12.53 -14.82 17.16
N GLU A 14 -11.90 -13.84 16.54
CA GLU A 14 -11.36 -13.90 15.19
C GLU A 14 -10.30 -15.01 15.08
N PHE A 15 -9.39 -15.10 16.05
CA PHE A 15 -8.37 -16.16 16.10
C PHE A 15 -9.00 -17.55 16.31
N LYS A 16 -10.04 -17.60 17.14
CA LYS A 16 -10.77 -18.85 17.40
C LYS A 16 -11.50 -19.35 16.14
N LEU A 17 -12.17 -18.43 15.44
CA LEU A 17 -12.90 -18.73 14.19
C LEU A 17 -11.94 -19.15 13.06
N LEU A 18 -10.86 -18.44 12.89
CA LEU A 18 -9.84 -18.74 11.88
C LEU A 18 -8.96 -19.94 12.24
N ARG A 19 -9.02 -20.39 13.50
CA ARG A 19 -8.16 -21.47 14.05
C ARG A 19 -6.68 -21.19 13.84
N ILE A 20 -6.26 -19.95 14.07
CA ILE A 20 -4.87 -19.51 14.00
C ILE A 20 -4.41 -19.01 15.36
N LYS A 21 -3.11 -19.03 15.60
CA LYS A 21 -2.48 -18.41 16.77
C LYS A 21 -1.70 -17.19 16.33
N PRO A 22 -1.75 -16.09 17.09
CA PRO A 22 -0.94 -14.93 16.76
C PRO A 22 0.55 -15.28 16.90
N PRO A 23 1.37 -14.99 15.88
CA PRO A 23 2.81 -15.13 15.99
C PRO A 23 3.40 -14.08 16.93
N HIS A 24 4.64 -14.28 17.36
CA HIS A 24 5.39 -13.22 18.00
C HIS A 24 5.58 -12.05 17.05
N TRP A 25 5.22 -10.85 17.52
CA TRP A 25 5.38 -9.62 16.74
C TRP A 25 6.83 -9.13 16.77
N ARG A 26 7.44 -8.96 15.63
CA ARG A 26 8.85 -8.57 15.44
C ARG A 26 8.94 -7.16 14.88
N PRO A 27 10.07 -6.45 15.04
CA PRO A 27 10.27 -5.15 14.38
C PRO A 27 10.13 -5.20 12.85
N SER A 28 10.51 -6.31 12.22
CA SER A 28 10.28 -6.54 10.78
C SER A 28 8.81 -6.53 10.39
N ASP A 29 7.91 -6.95 11.29
CA ASP A 29 6.48 -7.00 11.01
C ASP A 29 5.87 -5.59 10.99
N VAL A 30 6.44 -4.66 11.79
CA VAL A 30 6.09 -3.22 11.73
C VAL A 30 6.44 -2.62 10.37
N THR A 31 7.64 -2.88 9.88
CA THR A 31 8.08 -2.38 8.56
C THR A 31 7.35 -3.07 7.42
N GLY A 32 7.05 -4.35 7.55
CA GLY A 32 6.23 -5.11 6.61
C GLY A 32 4.83 -4.53 6.48
N TYR A 33 4.20 -4.21 7.61
CA TYR A 33 2.89 -3.56 7.63
C TYR A 33 2.91 -2.17 6.99
N ALA A 34 3.92 -1.36 7.30
CA ALA A 34 4.08 -0.04 6.68
C ALA A 34 4.25 -0.12 5.15
N ARG A 35 5.01 -1.11 4.66
CA ARG A 35 5.14 -1.37 3.22
C ARG A 35 3.84 -1.84 2.57
N MET A 36 3.09 -2.69 3.25
CA MET A 36 1.77 -3.12 2.78
C MET A 36 0.81 -1.94 2.65
N MET A 37 0.81 -1.02 3.62
CA MET A 37 0.02 0.22 3.53
C MET A 37 0.47 1.12 2.38
N ALA A 38 1.77 1.26 2.15
CA ALA A 38 2.29 2.01 1.02
C ALA A 38 1.81 1.41 -0.30
N HIS A 39 1.87 0.09 -0.46
CA HIS A 39 1.34 -0.61 -1.63
C HIS A 39 -0.19 -0.43 -1.78
N GLU A 40 -0.95 -0.47 -0.69
CA GLU A 40 -2.40 -0.21 -0.71
C GLU A 40 -2.73 1.18 -1.26
N MET A 41 -1.93 2.18 -0.85
CA MET A 41 -2.11 3.59 -1.22
C MET A 41 -1.58 3.91 -2.63
N GLN A 42 -0.76 3.05 -3.20
CA GLN A 42 -0.17 3.21 -4.51
C GLN A 42 -1.19 2.85 -5.59
N SER A 43 -1.56 3.80 -6.42
CA SER A 43 -2.57 3.61 -7.47
C SER A 43 -2.13 4.07 -8.86
N SER A 44 -1.03 4.83 -8.98
CA SER A 44 -0.51 5.41 -10.21
C SER A 44 -0.31 4.37 -11.31
N TRP A 45 0.34 3.25 -11.00
CA TRP A 45 0.62 2.18 -11.95
C TRP A 45 -0.65 1.59 -12.63
N LYS A 46 -1.81 1.62 -11.95
CA LYS A 46 -3.08 1.16 -12.54
C LYS A 46 -3.55 2.11 -13.64
N SER A 47 -3.32 3.40 -13.44
CA SER A 47 -3.66 4.43 -14.42
C SER A 47 -2.88 4.23 -15.71
N GLU A 48 -1.58 3.91 -15.63
CA GLU A 48 -0.75 3.61 -16.80
C GLU A 48 -1.32 2.45 -17.63
N ILE A 49 -1.67 1.36 -16.95
CA ILE A 49 -2.27 0.19 -17.63
C ILE A 49 -3.60 0.55 -18.29
N VAL A 50 -4.45 1.30 -17.61
CA VAL A 50 -5.75 1.74 -18.14
C VAL A 50 -5.56 2.69 -19.33
N TYR A 51 -4.66 3.66 -19.20
CA TYR A 51 -4.37 4.60 -20.28
C TYR A 51 -3.74 3.91 -21.48
N GLY A 52 -2.84 2.95 -21.25
CA GLY A 52 -2.29 2.11 -22.31
C GLY A 52 -3.37 1.34 -23.06
N ALA A 53 -4.31 0.72 -22.36
CA ALA A 53 -5.45 0.02 -22.95
C ALA A 53 -6.37 0.95 -23.73
N ILE A 54 -6.63 2.15 -23.24
CA ILE A 54 -7.41 3.18 -23.94
C ILE A 54 -6.68 3.62 -25.21
N ALA A 55 -5.38 3.90 -25.13
CA ALA A 55 -4.58 4.30 -26.29
C ALA A 55 -4.53 3.22 -27.37
N GLU A 56 -4.42 1.95 -26.97
CA GLU A 56 -4.42 0.81 -27.90
C GLU A 56 -5.78 0.63 -28.59
N HIS A 57 -6.87 0.76 -27.84
CA HIS A 57 -8.21 0.44 -28.33
C HIS A 57 -8.87 1.61 -29.10
N PHE A 58 -8.68 2.84 -28.63
CA PHE A 58 -9.35 4.03 -29.15
C PHE A 58 -8.38 5.04 -29.80
N GLY A 59 -7.08 4.81 -29.67
CA GLY A 59 -6.02 5.68 -30.16
C GLY A 59 -5.63 6.80 -29.19
N VAL A 60 -4.39 7.28 -29.33
CA VAL A 60 -3.79 8.30 -28.45
C VAL A 60 -4.55 9.64 -28.46
N LYS A 61 -5.22 9.99 -29.59
CA LYS A 61 -6.04 11.20 -29.64
C LYS A 61 -7.21 11.15 -28.66
N LYS A 62 -7.84 9.96 -28.53
CA LYS A 62 -8.95 9.76 -27.59
C LYS A 62 -8.47 9.77 -26.15
N LEU A 63 -7.29 9.24 -25.89
CA LEU A 63 -6.66 9.34 -24.58
C LEU A 63 -6.42 10.80 -24.18
N ALA A 64 -5.90 11.64 -25.08
CA ALA A 64 -5.68 13.07 -24.84
C ALA A 64 -6.97 13.86 -24.53
N GLU A 65 -8.13 13.42 -25.06
CA GLU A 65 -9.44 14.01 -24.71
C GLU A 65 -9.87 13.66 -23.27
N ILE A 66 -9.51 12.47 -22.78
CA ILE A 66 -9.88 11.97 -21.44
C ILE A 66 -8.88 12.44 -20.40
N HIS A 67 -7.61 12.52 -20.76
CA HIS A 67 -6.50 12.96 -19.92
C HIS A 67 -5.85 14.21 -20.53
N PRO A 68 -6.31 15.41 -20.20
CA PRO A 68 -5.85 16.66 -20.84
C PRO A 68 -4.36 16.95 -20.65
N GLU A 69 -3.76 16.40 -19.59
CA GLU A 69 -2.32 16.55 -19.27
C GLU A 69 -1.44 15.53 -20.00
N PHE A 70 -2.07 14.63 -20.78
CA PHE A 70 -1.32 13.61 -21.54
C PHE A 70 -0.49 14.24 -22.66
N VAL A 71 0.82 14.02 -22.59
CA VAL A 71 1.76 14.52 -23.60
C VAL A 71 1.96 13.47 -24.69
N LEU A 72 1.53 13.77 -25.90
CA LEU A 72 1.51 12.84 -27.04
C LEU A 72 2.89 12.24 -27.42
N ASN A 73 3.97 12.85 -26.99
CA ASN A 73 5.35 12.45 -27.34
C ASN A 73 6.09 11.78 -26.19
N GLU A 74 5.46 11.53 -25.08
CA GLU A 74 6.06 10.78 -23.98
C GLU A 74 6.03 9.27 -24.25
N PRO A 75 7.01 8.50 -23.76
CA PRO A 75 6.99 7.06 -23.91
C PRO A 75 5.75 6.49 -23.22
N THR A 76 4.99 5.69 -23.96
CA THR A 76 3.81 5.01 -23.47
C THR A 76 4.02 3.51 -23.49
N ILE A 77 3.09 2.78 -22.87
CA ILE A 77 3.10 1.31 -22.86
C ILE A 77 3.22 0.75 -24.29
N SER A 78 4.13 -0.19 -24.44
CA SER A 78 4.36 -0.89 -25.72
C SER A 78 3.12 -1.68 -26.14
N LYS A 79 2.89 -1.79 -27.45
CA LYS A 79 1.75 -2.53 -28.02
C LYS A 79 1.84 -4.04 -27.74
N GLY A 80 0.70 -4.70 -27.63
CA GLY A 80 0.63 -6.17 -27.55
C GLY A 80 0.78 -6.79 -26.16
N ILE A 81 0.73 -5.98 -25.08
CA ILE A 81 0.97 -6.45 -23.71
C ILE A 81 -0.31 -6.66 -22.91
N LYS A 82 -1.45 -6.35 -23.49
CA LYS A 82 -2.76 -6.44 -22.85
C LYS A 82 -2.98 -7.74 -22.03
N PRO A 83 -2.67 -8.95 -22.54
CA PRO A 83 -2.90 -10.19 -21.77
C PRO A 83 -2.12 -10.24 -20.47
N VAL A 84 -0.90 -9.70 -20.44
CA VAL A 84 -0.05 -9.66 -19.23
C VAL A 84 -0.64 -8.69 -18.20
N PHE A 85 -1.06 -7.53 -18.65
CA PHE A 85 -1.65 -6.52 -17.77
C PHE A 85 -3.02 -6.94 -17.24
N ASP A 86 -3.87 -7.57 -18.05
CA ASP A 86 -5.14 -8.12 -17.60
C ASP A 86 -4.93 -9.17 -16.50
N HIS A 87 -3.87 -9.97 -16.62
CA HIS A 87 -3.51 -10.93 -15.59
C HIS A 87 -3.05 -10.23 -14.30
N ILE A 88 -2.14 -9.25 -14.39
CA ILE A 88 -1.64 -8.48 -13.23
C ILE A 88 -2.80 -7.79 -12.50
N LEU A 89 -3.67 -7.08 -13.22
CA LEU A 89 -4.84 -6.43 -12.63
C LEU A 89 -5.78 -7.43 -11.95
N THR A 90 -6.02 -8.58 -12.60
CA THR A 90 -6.87 -9.63 -12.03
C THR A 90 -6.30 -10.17 -10.71
N GLN A 91 -5.00 -10.41 -10.63
CA GLN A 91 -4.36 -10.86 -9.39
C GLN A 91 -4.37 -9.77 -8.32
N GLU A 92 -4.10 -8.54 -8.67
CA GLU A 92 -4.19 -7.41 -7.74
C GLU A 92 -5.58 -7.28 -7.12
N PHE A 93 -6.65 -7.36 -7.94
CA PHE A 93 -8.00 -7.31 -7.42
C PHE A 93 -8.31 -8.47 -6.46
N LYS A 94 -7.83 -9.69 -6.76
CA LYS A 94 -7.98 -10.84 -5.85
C LYS A 94 -7.24 -10.63 -4.54
N ILE A 95 -6.00 -10.12 -4.59
CA ILE A 95 -5.20 -9.82 -3.40
C ILE A 95 -5.89 -8.74 -2.56
N ARG A 96 -6.38 -7.67 -3.19
CA ARG A 96 -7.12 -6.61 -2.50
C ARG A 96 -8.40 -7.14 -1.86
N ASP A 97 -9.15 -7.97 -2.53
CA ASP A 97 -10.35 -8.60 -1.97
C ASP A 97 -10.01 -9.50 -0.78
N LEU A 98 -8.94 -10.30 -0.89
CA LEU A 98 -8.45 -11.15 0.19
C LEU A 98 -8.02 -10.35 1.43
N LEU A 99 -7.35 -9.20 1.22
CA LEU A 99 -6.87 -8.33 2.29
C LEU A 99 -7.96 -7.39 2.83
N GLY A 100 -9.15 -7.37 2.22
CA GLY A 100 -10.25 -6.49 2.61
C GLY A 100 -10.14 -5.07 2.06
N PHE A 101 -9.25 -4.80 1.09
CA PHE A 101 -9.08 -3.49 0.46
C PHE A 101 -10.05 -3.33 -0.72
N ARG A 102 -11.34 -3.30 -0.42
CA ARG A 102 -12.42 -3.41 -1.42
C ARG A 102 -12.88 -2.09 -1.99
N SER A 103 -12.65 -0.97 -1.29
CA SER A 103 -13.14 0.32 -1.74
C SER A 103 -12.32 0.87 -2.92
N PRO A 104 -12.98 1.22 -4.02
CA PRO A 104 -12.34 1.99 -5.08
C PRO A 104 -12.14 3.46 -4.71
N HIS A 105 -12.74 3.92 -3.60
CA HIS A 105 -12.77 5.31 -3.18
C HIS A 105 -12.00 5.52 -1.88
N THR A 106 -10.69 5.22 -1.91
CA THR A 106 -9.79 5.58 -0.82
C THR A 106 -9.24 6.97 -1.07
N GLY A 107 -9.17 7.77 -0.04
CA GLY A 107 -8.62 9.11 -0.11
C GLY A 107 -8.32 9.64 1.28
N SER A 108 -7.92 10.89 1.36
CA SER A 108 -7.73 11.57 2.64
C SER A 108 -7.64 13.09 2.43
N ASN A 109 -8.02 13.85 3.45
CA ASN A 109 -7.84 15.29 3.48
C ASN A 109 -6.95 15.69 4.65
N SER A 110 -6.20 16.75 4.47
CA SER A 110 -5.43 17.38 5.54
C SER A 110 -5.49 18.90 5.42
N TRP A 111 -5.76 19.57 6.52
CA TRP A 111 -5.95 21.02 6.60
C TRP A 111 -5.09 21.59 7.70
N VAL A 112 -4.42 22.69 7.43
CA VAL A 112 -3.67 23.46 8.42
C VAL A 112 -4.12 24.91 8.39
N LEU A 113 -4.56 25.42 9.53
CA LEU A 113 -4.89 26.81 9.72
C LEU A 113 -3.84 27.48 10.60
N SER A 114 -3.28 28.59 10.13
CA SER A 114 -2.40 29.44 10.93
C SER A 114 -3.16 30.02 12.13
N GLY A 115 -2.49 30.18 13.28
CA GLY A 115 -3.04 30.83 14.46
C GLY A 115 -3.56 32.26 14.21
N LYS A 116 -3.06 32.92 13.17
CA LYS A 116 -3.59 34.25 12.76
C LYS A 116 -5.05 34.20 12.25
N LYS A 117 -5.52 33.03 11.85
CA LYS A 117 -6.88 32.78 11.32
C LYS A 117 -7.79 32.05 12.30
N THR A 118 -7.33 31.83 13.54
CA THR A 118 -8.10 31.13 14.58
C THR A 118 -8.44 32.07 15.75
N HIS A 119 -9.58 31.86 16.37
CA HIS A 119 -9.98 32.63 17.54
C HIS A 119 -9.02 32.45 18.74
N SER A 120 -8.45 31.27 18.89
CA SER A 120 -7.51 30.93 19.97
C SER A 120 -6.10 31.50 19.79
N GLY A 121 -5.78 32.03 18.61
CA GLY A 121 -4.42 32.43 18.24
C GLY A 121 -3.46 31.24 18.03
N LYS A 122 -3.94 29.99 18.12
CA LYS A 122 -3.14 28.77 17.95
C LYS A 122 -3.43 28.09 16.62
N PRO A 123 -2.45 27.43 15.99
CA PRO A 123 -2.69 26.70 14.76
C PRO A 123 -3.65 25.50 15.00
N ILE A 124 -4.38 25.14 13.97
CA ILE A 124 -5.26 23.96 13.95
C ILE A 124 -4.83 23.08 12.79
N LEU A 125 -4.69 21.77 13.07
CA LEU A 125 -4.54 20.72 12.06
C LEU A 125 -5.76 19.82 12.13
N ALA A 126 -6.37 19.54 10.98
CA ALA A 126 -7.38 18.52 10.80
C ALA A 126 -6.88 17.55 9.75
N ASN A 127 -7.01 16.26 10.01
CA ASN A 127 -6.67 15.20 9.08
C ASN A 127 -7.75 14.13 9.09
N ASP A 128 -8.18 13.74 7.91
CA ASP A 128 -9.36 12.90 7.67
C ASP A 128 -9.01 11.80 6.64
N PRO A 129 -8.47 10.66 7.08
CA PRO A 129 -8.19 9.53 6.21
C PRO A 129 -9.49 8.79 5.85
N HIS A 130 -9.85 8.76 4.56
CA HIS A 130 -11.02 8.06 4.02
C HIS A 130 -10.64 6.63 3.65
N LEU A 131 -10.38 5.81 4.66
CA LEU A 131 -10.12 4.39 4.52
C LEU A 131 -11.36 3.60 4.92
N GLU A 132 -11.43 2.34 4.50
CA GLU A 132 -12.58 1.49 4.81
C GLU A 132 -12.76 1.29 6.31
N PHE A 133 -14.03 1.22 6.72
CA PHE A 133 -14.41 0.73 8.04
C PHE A 133 -14.31 -0.78 8.05
N THR A 134 -13.43 -1.31 8.88
CA THR A 134 -13.18 -2.74 9.03
C THR A 134 -13.42 -3.20 10.45
N GLN A 135 -13.67 -4.49 10.61
CA GLN A 135 -13.72 -5.16 11.90
C GLN A 135 -12.77 -6.37 11.87
N PRO A 136 -11.67 -6.36 12.65
CA PRO A 136 -11.23 -5.32 13.60
C PRO A 136 -10.95 -3.95 12.95
N ALA A 137 -11.13 -2.88 13.72
CA ALA A 137 -10.88 -1.52 13.25
C ALA A 137 -9.38 -1.32 12.94
N ARG A 138 -9.12 -0.64 11.82
CA ARG A 138 -7.75 -0.28 11.42
C ARG A 138 -7.12 0.71 12.39
N TRP A 139 -7.91 1.69 12.83
CA TRP A 139 -7.48 2.79 13.67
C TRP A 139 -7.99 2.64 15.09
N TYR A 140 -7.17 3.00 16.08
CA TYR A 140 -7.58 3.15 17.47
C TYR A 140 -6.85 4.33 18.12
N GLU A 141 -7.51 4.99 19.04
CA GLU A 141 -6.95 6.13 19.77
C GLU A 141 -6.01 5.66 20.88
N MET A 142 -4.89 6.37 21.02
CA MET A 142 -3.92 6.09 22.09
C MET A 142 -3.25 7.37 22.56
N HIS A 143 -3.01 7.43 23.87
CA HIS A 143 -2.12 8.40 24.50
C HIS A 143 -0.96 7.66 25.15
N LEU A 144 0.24 7.85 24.61
CA LEU A 144 1.47 7.27 25.11
C LEU A 144 2.24 8.29 25.91
N LYS A 145 2.51 8.01 27.21
CA LYS A 145 3.27 8.88 28.08
C LYS A 145 4.30 8.07 28.88
N GLY A 146 5.57 8.42 28.77
CA GLY A 146 6.67 7.79 29.51
C GLY A 146 8.01 8.46 29.25
N GLY A 147 8.79 8.71 30.29
CA GLY A 147 10.06 9.43 30.18
C GLY A 147 9.86 10.81 29.51
N LYS A 148 10.56 11.05 28.42
CA LYS A 148 10.42 12.28 27.58
C LYS A 148 9.33 12.18 26.53
N TYR A 149 8.75 11.00 26.35
CA TYR A 149 7.72 10.76 25.34
C TYR A 149 6.34 11.14 25.89
N ASN A 150 5.60 11.91 25.11
CA ASN A 150 4.21 12.27 25.41
C ASN A 150 3.51 12.63 24.10
N SER A 151 2.76 11.69 23.57
CA SER A 151 2.12 11.81 22.26
C SER A 151 0.75 11.13 22.29
N CYS A 152 -0.24 11.78 21.70
CA CYS A 152 -1.55 11.18 21.53
C CYS A 152 -2.02 11.28 20.08
N GLY A 153 -2.92 10.38 19.70
CA GLY A 153 -3.47 10.34 18.35
C GLY A 153 -4.02 8.98 17.99
N VAL A 154 -4.16 8.74 16.70
CA VAL A 154 -4.63 7.46 16.17
C VAL A 154 -3.46 6.58 15.74
N CYS A 155 -3.51 5.36 16.18
CA CYS A 155 -2.53 4.31 15.94
C CYS A 155 -3.12 3.24 15.05
N ILE A 156 -2.24 2.45 14.47
CA ILE A 156 -2.59 1.24 13.73
C ILE A 156 -2.05 0.05 14.54
N ALA A 157 -2.84 -1.00 14.66
CA ALA A 157 -2.44 -2.20 15.38
C ALA A 157 -1.09 -2.73 14.87
N GLY A 158 -0.15 -2.93 15.80
CA GLY A 158 1.22 -3.36 15.48
C GLY A 158 2.22 -2.23 15.23
N ILE A 159 1.79 -0.98 15.08
CA ILE A 159 2.67 0.20 15.00
C ILE A 159 2.72 0.89 16.37
N PRO A 160 3.90 0.95 17.04
CA PRO A 160 4.00 1.35 18.44
C PRO A 160 4.02 2.88 18.67
N VAL A 161 3.51 3.66 17.75
CA VAL A 161 3.44 5.13 17.84
C VAL A 161 2.18 5.65 17.13
N PRO A 162 1.64 6.81 17.53
CA PRO A 162 0.59 7.47 16.76
C PRO A 162 1.05 7.79 15.34
N VAL A 163 0.30 7.26 14.37
CA VAL A 163 0.54 7.53 12.94
C VAL A 163 0.08 8.94 12.59
N ILE A 164 -1.09 9.33 13.09
CA ILE A 164 -1.63 10.69 13.00
C ILE A 164 -1.83 11.16 14.44
N GLY A 165 -1.31 12.33 14.78
CA GLY A 165 -1.41 12.75 16.17
C GLY A 165 -0.73 14.07 16.50
N ASN A 166 -0.48 14.23 17.79
CA ASN A 166 0.18 15.42 18.30
C ASN A 166 1.02 15.10 19.54
N ASN A 167 1.90 16.02 19.84
CA ASN A 167 2.59 16.14 21.11
C ASN A 167 2.54 17.59 21.59
N LYS A 168 3.35 17.94 22.62
CA LYS A 168 3.39 19.30 23.12
C LYS A 168 3.95 20.33 22.13
N ALA A 169 4.73 19.91 21.15
CA ALA A 169 5.46 20.79 20.25
C ALA A 169 4.83 20.89 18.86
N CYS A 170 4.27 19.81 18.33
CA CYS A 170 3.73 19.74 16.98
C CYS A 170 2.55 18.77 16.87
N ALA A 171 1.79 18.91 15.80
CA ALA A 171 0.82 17.94 15.32
C ALA A 171 1.23 17.48 13.91
N TRP A 172 0.88 16.26 13.55
CA TRP A 172 1.15 15.69 12.24
C TRP A 172 -0.05 14.91 11.72
N GLY A 173 -0.20 14.93 10.42
CA GLY A 173 -1.21 14.21 9.67
C GLY A 173 -0.69 13.93 8.27
N PHE A 174 -1.28 12.95 7.60
CA PHE A 174 -0.84 12.49 6.31
C PHE A 174 -1.99 12.43 5.32
N THR A 175 -1.68 12.74 4.07
CA THR A 175 -2.52 12.45 2.92
C THR A 175 -1.64 11.91 1.81
N ASN A 176 -2.22 11.09 0.93
CA ASN A 176 -1.50 10.56 -0.21
C ASN A 176 -1.29 11.69 -1.25
N SER A 177 -0.05 11.86 -1.70
CA SER A 177 0.30 12.83 -2.73
C SER A 177 0.07 12.32 -4.15
N MET A 178 -0.32 11.06 -4.32
CA MET A 178 -0.62 10.43 -5.62
C MET A 178 0.52 10.59 -6.64
N VAL A 179 1.77 10.53 -6.15
CA VAL A 179 2.94 10.57 -7.04
C VAL A 179 2.99 9.32 -7.89
N ASP A 180 3.47 9.49 -9.11
CA ASP A 180 3.81 8.40 -10.00
C ASP A 180 5.22 7.90 -9.65
N ASP A 181 5.29 6.71 -9.06
CA ASP A 181 6.50 6.13 -8.48
C ASP A 181 6.68 4.64 -8.83
N VAL A 182 5.90 4.15 -9.80
CA VAL A 182 5.98 2.77 -10.29
C VAL A 182 5.90 2.71 -11.79
N ASP A 183 6.94 2.19 -12.40
CA ASP A 183 7.02 1.91 -13.84
C ASP A 183 7.04 0.41 -14.11
N PHE A 184 6.48 -0.01 -15.24
CA PHE A 184 6.58 -1.37 -15.73
C PHE A 184 7.61 -1.50 -16.85
N PHE A 185 8.59 -2.36 -16.64
CA PHE A 185 9.59 -2.70 -17.64
C PHE A 185 9.31 -4.09 -18.20
N ILE A 186 9.33 -4.21 -19.54
CA ILE A 186 9.14 -5.48 -20.22
C ILE A 186 10.49 -6.00 -20.63
N GLU A 187 10.92 -7.01 -19.93
CA GLU A 187 12.19 -7.64 -20.20
C GLU A 187 12.08 -8.66 -21.33
N LYS A 188 13.03 -8.62 -22.25
CA LYS A 188 13.16 -9.64 -23.28
C LYS A 188 13.94 -10.81 -22.70
N THR A 189 13.27 -11.93 -22.46
CA THR A 189 13.92 -13.17 -21.98
C THR A 189 14.64 -13.90 -23.10
N HIS A 190 15.73 -14.59 -22.74
CA HIS A 190 16.51 -15.38 -23.69
C HIS A 190 15.69 -16.59 -24.17
N PRO A 191 15.65 -16.87 -25.50
CA PRO A 191 14.80 -17.92 -26.06
C PRO A 191 15.07 -19.32 -25.52
N GLU A 192 16.33 -19.63 -25.19
CA GLU A 192 16.77 -20.96 -24.74
C GLU A 192 17.11 -21.00 -23.24
N ASN A 193 17.19 -19.82 -22.58
CA ASN A 193 17.50 -19.75 -21.15
C ASN A 193 16.57 -18.74 -20.44
N PRO A 194 15.48 -19.21 -19.85
CA PRO A 194 14.48 -18.33 -19.21
C PRO A 194 15.02 -17.54 -18.01
N ASN A 195 16.21 -17.87 -17.52
CA ASN A 195 16.88 -17.17 -16.42
C ASN A 195 17.79 -16.03 -16.89
N GLN A 196 17.74 -15.67 -18.18
CA GLN A 196 18.47 -14.54 -18.73
C GLN A 196 17.53 -13.53 -19.38
N TYR A 197 17.87 -12.24 -19.28
CA TYR A 197 17.18 -11.14 -19.92
C TYR A 197 18.17 -10.26 -20.69
N LEU A 198 17.66 -9.53 -21.69
CA LEU A 198 18.46 -8.65 -22.52
C LEU A 198 18.52 -7.26 -21.89
N GLN A 199 19.71 -6.83 -21.49
CA GLN A 199 19.97 -5.46 -21.05
C GLN A 199 20.87 -4.75 -22.07
N GLY A 200 20.33 -3.79 -22.79
CA GLY A 200 21.02 -3.21 -23.94
C GLY A 200 21.21 -4.26 -25.02
N ASN A 201 22.48 -4.64 -25.27
CA ASN A 201 22.87 -5.66 -26.25
C ASN A 201 23.46 -6.94 -25.61
N GLU A 202 23.36 -7.06 -24.29
CA GLU A 202 23.98 -8.18 -23.56
C GLU A 202 22.94 -9.01 -22.81
N TRP A 203 23.08 -10.33 -22.82
CA TRP A 203 22.30 -11.23 -22.01
C TRP A 203 22.86 -11.28 -20.59
N LYS A 204 22.03 -10.96 -19.61
CA LYS A 204 22.37 -10.99 -18.18
C LYS A 204 21.54 -12.04 -17.44
N ASN A 205 22.16 -12.64 -16.44
CA ASN A 205 21.47 -13.59 -15.58
C ASN A 205 20.51 -12.84 -14.65
N MET A 206 19.31 -13.39 -14.48
CA MET A 206 18.36 -12.95 -13.45
C MET A 206 18.88 -13.36 -12.07
N GLU A 207 18.68 -12.51 -11.09
CA GLU A 207 18.77 -12.89 -9.68
C GLU A 207 17.48 -13.62 -9.29
N ILE A 208 17.63 -14.88 -8.90
CA ILE A 208 16.49 -15.72 -8.53
C ILE A 208 16.41 -15.79 -7.01
N VAL A 209 15.35 -15.24 -6.44
CA VAL A 209 15.06 -15.32 -5.01
C VAL A 209 13.93 -16.32 -4.79
N SER A 210 14.20 -17.35 -3.99
CA SER A 210 13.19 -18.35 -3.63
C SER A 210 12.65 -18.07 -2.22
N GLU A 211 11.35 -17.95 -2.11
CA GLU A 211 10.64 -17.72 -0.85
C GLU A 211 9.71 -18.90 -0.57
N THR A 212 9.77 -19.44 0.65
CA THR A 212 8.87 -20.52 1.07
C THR A 212 7.66 -19.97 1.81
N ILE A 213 6.47 -20.19 1.27
CA ILE A 213 5.21 -19.76 1.89
C ILE A 213 4.55 -20.96 2.57
N PRO A 214 4.55 -21.05 3.92
CA PRO A 214 3.92 -22.16 4.62
C PRO A 214 2.39 -22.10 4.49
N LEU A 215 1.78 -23.21 4.09
CA LEU A 215 0.33 -23.33 3.99
C LEU A 215 -0.26 -24.08 5.19
N LYS A 216 -1.49 -23.70 5.60
CA LYS A 216 -2.20 -24.24 6.77
C LYS A 216 -2.32 -25.79 6.78
N LYS A 217 -2.22 -26.47 5.64
CA LYS A 217 -2.32 -27.94 5.52
C LYS A 217 -0.97 -28.66 5.40
N GLY A 218 0.13 -27.99 5.73
CA GLY A 218 1.47 -28.57 5.64
C GLY A 218 1.96 -28.82 4.21
N LYS A 219 1.39 -28.12 3.23
CA LYS A 219 1.93 -28.01 1.88
C LYS A 219 2.55 -26.64 1.76
N ASP A 220 3.82 -26.59 1.40
CA ASP A 220 4.54 -25.36 1.11
C ASP A 220 4.49 -25.10 -0.39
N THR A 221 4.40 -23.83 -0.78
CA THR A 221 4.60 -23.39 -2.16
C THR A 221 5.82 -22.49 -2.23
N THR A 222 6.64 -22.69 -3.22
CA THR A 222 7.82 -21.87 -3.55
C THR A 222 7.55 -21.05 -4.80
#